data_6c176edc18b76533a0814730525ec7be
#
_entry.id   6c176edc18b76533a0814730525ec7be
#
_cell.length_a   1.000
_cell.length_b   1.000
_cell.length_c   1.000
_cell.angle_alpha   90.00
_cell.angle_beta   90.00
_cell.angle_gamma   90.00
#
_symmetry.space_group_name_H-M   'P 1'
#
loop_
_entity.id
_entity.type
_entity.pdbx_description
1 polymer ?
#
loop_
_entity_poly.entity_id
_entity_poly.type
_entity_poly.pdbx_seq_one_letter_code
_entity_poly.pdbx_strand_id
1 'polypeptide(L)'
;MCLSRHPKASLIGLWLVITMLLPARGFAGAAETLSPPPPKELVSPPMNLQVPRPLDVLVPPPMNLLFQTMDVQFAVEEVKGAVQALAMKETKTEVTIELSGDVLFEFDKADIRPEAEPALQQVVEIIQQYPRAGISIDGYTDAKGADAYNLRLSDKRAAAVKSWLVQKGSVNGKQIKTKGWGKANPVAPNTNPDGSDNPDGRQKNRRVEITVKK
;
A
#
# COMPACT_ATOMS: atom_id res chain seq x y z
N MET A 1 -63.94 -1.63 -2.51
CA MET A 1 -64.24 -0.22 -2.82
C MET A 1 -62.98 0.60 -2.59
N CYS A 2 -62.68 1.32 -3.60
CA CYS A 2 -61.74 2.44 -3.82
C CYS A 2 -60.25 2.14 -3.98
N LEU A 3 -59.90 2.06 -5.25
CA LEU A 3 -58.58 2.24 -5.83
C LEU A 3 -58.10 3.69 -5.60
N SER A 4 -56.83 3.88 -5.34
CA SER A 4 -56.12 5.09 -5.72
C SER A 4 -54.73 4.74 -6.26
N ARG A 5 -54.60 4.83 -7.58
CA ARG A 5 -53.33 4.82 -8.33
C ARG A 5 -52.76 6.23 -8.33
N HIS A 6 -51.47 6.38 -8.05
CA HIS A 6 -50.72 7.59 -8.41
C HIS A 6 -49.63 7.26 -9.44
N PRO A 7 -49.43 8.11 -10.45
CA PRO A 7 -48.56 7.83 -11.59
C PRO A 7 -47.11 8.21 -11.33
N LYS A 8 -46.20 7.45 -11.95
CA LYS A 8 -44.78 7.73 -12.05
C LYS A 8 -44.55 8.92 -12.97
N ALA A 9 -43.91 9.98 -12.47
CA ALA A 9 -43.38 11.05 -13.30
C ALA A 9 -41.92 10.72 -13.65
N SER A 10 -41.69 10.45 -14.93
CA SER A 10 -40.38 10.31 -15.57
C SER A 10 -39.86 11.70 -15.91
N LEU A 11 -38.77 12.15 -15.33
CA LEU A 11 -38.04 13.35 -15.72
C LEU A 11 -36.85 12.95 -16.57
N ILE A 12 -37.02 13.04 -17.87
CA ILE A 12 -35.96 12.97 -18.88
C ILE A 12 -35.25 14.33 -18.86
N GLY A 13 -34.04 14.38 -18.27
CA GLY A 13 -33.16 15.54 -18.31
C GLY A 13 -32.44 15.64 -19.66
N LEU A 14 -32.84 16.61 -20.44
CA LEU A 14 -32.25 17.02 -21.72
C LEU A 14 -30.89 17.66 -21.51
N TRP A 15 -29.81 17.00 -21.93
CA TRP A 15 -28.45 17.56 -21.98
C TRP A 15 -28.28 18.40 -23.23
N LEU A 16 -28.19 19.70 -23.04
CA LEU A 16 -27.94 20.71 -24.07
C LEU A 16 -26.45 20.74 -24.38
N VAL A 17 -26.05 20.24 -25.55
CA VAL A 17 -24.68 20.36 -26.07
C VAL A 17 -24.54 21.76 -26.69
N ILE A 18 -23.80 22.63 -26.02
CA ILE A 18 -23.39 23.93 -26.55
C ILE A 18 -22.09 23.74 -27.31
N THR A 19 -22.16 23.66 -28.62
CA THR A 19 -21.01 23.77 -29.52
C THR A 19 -20.65 25.24 -29.70
N MET A 20 -19.58 25.72 -29.08
CA MET A 20 -18.99 27.02 -29.35
C MET A 20 -18.12 26.93 -30.61
N LEU A 21 -18.66 27.52 -31.68
CA LEU A 21 -17.95 27.76 -32.94
C LEU A 21 -17.10 29.05 -32.78
N LEU A 22 -15.76 28.94 -32.73
CA LEU A 22 -14.87 30.06 -32.79
C LEU A 22 -14.42 30.32 -34.24
N PRO A 23 -14.46 31.55 -34.73
CA PRO A 23 -14.00 31.89 -36.09
C PRO A 23 -12.49 31.94 -36.19
N ALA A 24 -11.94 31.26 -37.19
CA ALA A 24 -10.54 31.35 -37.60
C ALA A 24 -10.23 32.72 -38.15
N ARG A 25 -9.39 33.47 -37.45
CA ARG A 25 -8.74 34.68 -38.02
C ARG A 25 -7.41 34.25 -38.63
N GLY A 26 -7.34 34.34 -39.95
CA GLY A 26 -6.11 34.17 -40.69
C GLY A 26 -5.12 35.31 -40.37
N PHE A 27 -3.89 34.93 -40.07
CA PHE A 27 -2.74 35.80 -40.08
C PHE A 27 -1.79 35.33 -41.20
N ALA A 28 -1.84 36.03 -42.32
CA ALA A 28 -0.82 35.94 -43.36
C ALA A 28 0.36 36.75 -42.88
N GLY A 29 1.43 36.11 -42.47
CA GLY A 29 2.71 36.73 -42.12
C GLY A 29 3.81 36.13 -43.01
N ALA A 30 4.43 36.98 -43.82
CA ALA A 30 5.44 36.66 -44.80
C ALA A 30 6.60 35.80 -44.24
N ALA A 31 6.96 34.78 -44.98
CA ALA A 31 8.19 34.01 -44.78
C ALA A 31 9.37 34.82 -45.28
N GLU A 32 10.14 35.41 -44.39
CA GLU A 32 11.48 35.90 -44.67
C GLU A 32 12.47 34.76 -44.52
N THR A 33 12.98 34.29 -45.64
CA THR A 33 14.05 33.30 -45.73
C THR A 33 15.37 33.91 -45.34
N LEU A 34 15.74 33.83 -44.08
CA LEU A 34 17.10 34.14 -43.63
C LEU A 34 17.97 32.91 -43.82
N SER A 35 18.84 32.94 -44.85
CA SER A 35 19.90 31.97 -45.04
C SER A 35 20.86 31.97 -43.85
N PRO A 36 21.30 30.83 -43.35
CA PRO A 36 22.29 30.77 -42.29
C PRO A 36 23.67 31.24 -42.81
N PRO A 37 24.47 31.93 -41.99
CA PRO A 37 25.82 32.34 -42.36
C PRO A 37 26.73 31.12 -42.52
N PRO A 38 27.77 31.17 -43.38
CA PRO A 38 28.68 30.06 -43.59
C PRO A 38 29.47 29.72 -42.33
N PRO A 39 29.81 28.45 -42.10
CA PRO A 39 30.56 28.04 -40.93
C PRO A 39 31.95 28.67 -40.93
N LYS A 40 32.31 29.31 -39.83
CA LYS A 40 33.68 29.80 -39.60
C LYS A 40 34.59 28.57 -39.51
N GLU A 41 35.56 28.55 -40.44
CA GLU A 41 36.64 27.59 -40.46
C GLU A 41 37.47 27.72 -39.18
N LEU A 42 37.35 26.75 -38.29
CA LEU A 42 38.15 26.62 -37.07
C LEU A 42 39.53 26.12 -37.47
N VAL A 43 40.46 27.04 -37.63
CA VAL A 43 41.87 26.70 -37.71
C VAL A 43 42.30 26.17 -36.37
N SER A 44 42.48 24.86 -36.29
CA SER A 44 43.03 24.17 -35.11
C SER A 44 44.50 24.55 -34.93
N PRO A 45 44.91 25.01 -33.73
CA PRO A 45 46.33 25.19 -33.44
C PRO A 45 47.02 23.80 -33.41
N PRO A 46 48.32 23.68 -33.78
CA PRO A 46 49.02 22.42 -33.77
C PRO A 46 49.06 21.86 -32.32
N MET A 47 48.40 20.72 -32.12
CA MET A 47 48.48 20.02 -30.83
C MET A 47 49.84 19.37 -30.69
N ASN A 48 50.68 20.00 -29.87
CA ASN A 48 51.87 19.32 -29.33
C ASN A 48 51.41 18.27 -28.32
N LEU A 49 51.24 17.04 -28.78
CA LEU A 49 50.93 15.88 -27.94
C LEU A 49 52.18 15.49 -27.13
N GLN A 50 52.37 16.23 -26.02
CA GLN A 50 53.17 15.74 -24.91
C GLN A 50 52.28 14.81 -24.10
N VAL A 51 52.38 13.53 -24.34
CA VAL A 51 51.74 12.48 -23.50
C VAL A 51 52.38 12.59 -22.11
N PRO A 52 51.65 13.00 -21.06
CA PRO A 52 52.15 12.88 -19.71
C PRO A 52 52.30 11.42 -19.39
N ARG A 53 53.45 11.03 -18.79
CA ARG A 53 53.65 9.73 -18.20
C ARG A 53 52.52 9.43 -17.23
N PRO A 54 52.09 8.15 -17.09
CA PRO A 54 51.14 7.78 -16.05
C PRO A 54 51.77 7.96 -14.70
N LEU A 55 51.60 9.15 -14.12
CA LEU A 55 51.84 9.41 -12.70
C LEU A 55 50.65 8.86 -11.96
N ASP A 56 50.90 7.91 -11.11
CA ASP A 56 50.09 7.41 -10.00
C ASP A 56 48.80 8.21 -9.79
N VAL A 57 47.77 7.84 -10.52
CA VAL A 57 46.41 8.24 -10.14
C VAL A 57 46.13 7.44 -8.87
N LEU A 58 46.33 8.09 -7.74
CA LEU A 58 45.76 7.62 -6.48
C LEU A 58 44.24 7.64 -6.68
N VAL A 59 43.72 6.52 -7.20
CA VAL A 59 42.28 6.32 -7.28
C VAL A 59 41.83 6.29 -5.82
N PRO A 60 41.07 7.31 -5.35
CA PRO A 60 40.48 7.21 -4.04
C PRO A 60 39.62 5.96 -4.04
N PRO A 61 39.65 5.14 -2.97
CA PRO A 61 38.76 3.99 -2.89
C PRO A 61 37.32 4.49 -3.15
N PRO A 62 36.53 3.75 -3.93
CA PRO A 62 35.18 4.20 -4.27
C PRO A 62 34.38 4.33 -2.98
N MET A 63 34.25 5.57 -2.49
CA MET A 63 33.41 5.89 -1.31
C MET A 63 31.95 5.46 -1.49
N ASN A 64 31.57 5.03 -2.69
CA ASN A 64 30.20 4.64 -3.00
C ASN A 64 29.84 3.21 -2.53
N LEU A 65 30.83 2.36 -2.25
CA LEU A 65 30.56 1.00 -1.76
C LEU A 65 30.12 0.96 -0.29
N LEU A 66 30.58 1.91 0.53
CA LEU A 66 30.18 1.96 1.95
C LEU A 66 28.72 2.41 2.10
N PHE A 67 28.26 3.37 1.29
CA PHE A 67 26.88 3.83 1.32
C PHE A 67 25.92 2.78 0.77
N GLN A 68 26.28 2.05 -0.30
CA GLN A 68 25.44 0.97 -0.83
C GLN A 68 25.29 -0.20 0.15
N THR A 69 26.34 -0.52 0.93
CA THR A 69 26.24 -1.59 1.94
C THR A 69 25.42 -1.17 3.16
N MET A 70 25.45 0.11 3.54
CA MET A 70 24.60 0.63 4.61
C MET A 70 23.13 0.64 4.21
N ASP A 71 22.79 1.11 3.00
CA ASP A 71 21.41 1.13 2.50
C ASP A 71 20.82 -0.29 2.39
N VAL A 72 21.62 -1.27 1.97
CA VAL A 72 21.20 -2.67 1.93
C VAL A 72 21.02 -3.26 3.33
N GLN A 73 21.87 -2.89 4.30
CA GLN A 73 21.69 -3.34 5.67
C GLN A 73 20.45 -2.74 6.34
N PHE A 74 20.16 -1.45 6.12
CA PHE A 74 18.92 -0.83 6.59
C PHE A 74 17.69 -1.47 5.95
N ALA A 75 17.72 -1.71 4.65
CA ALA A 75 16.62 -2.40 3.95
C ALA A 75 16.43 -3.84 4.43
N VAL A 76 17.51 -4.55 4.76
CA VAL A 76 17.45 -5.93 5.30
C VAL A 76 16.91 -5.95 6.72
N GLU A 77 17.25 -4.98 7.57
CA GLU A 77 16.69 -4.86 8.92
C GLU A 77 15.21 -4.45 8.90
N GLU A 78 14.83 -3.55 8.00
CA GLU A 78 13.43 -3.16 7.80
C GLU A 78 12.58 -4.32 7.27
N VAL A 79 13.10 -5.09 6.31
CA VAL A 79 12.46 -6.32 5.81
C VAL A 79 12.38 -7.39 6.90
N LYS A 80 13.42 -7.57 7.73
CA LYS A 80 13.37 -8.48 8.88
C LYS A 80 12.33 -8.05 9.91
N GLY A 81 12.20 -6.76 10.19
CA GLY A 81 11.15 -6.21 11.06
C GLY A 81 9.75 -6.49 10.50
N ALA A 82 9.54 -6.33 9.20
CA ALA A 82 8.28 -6.62 8.54
C ALA A 82 7.96 -8.13 8.51
N VAL A 83 8.98 -8.97 8.28
CA VAL A 83 8.84 -10.45 8.30
C VAL A 83 8.54 -10.98 9.70
N GLN A 84 9.09 -10.37 10.75
CA GLN A 84 8.74 -10.73 12.15
C GLN A 84 7.32 -10.32 12.54
N ALA A 85 6.66 -9.44 11.79
CA ALA A 85 5.28 -9.04 12.03
C ALA A 85 4.25 -10.07 11.53
N LEU A 86 4.66 -11.03 10.68
CA LEU A 86 3.80 -12.09 10.16
C LEU A 86 4.03 -13.41 10.91
N ALA A 87 3.07 -13.82 11.72
CA ALA A 87 2.99 -15.21 12.16
C ALA A 87 2.13 -15.98 11.15
N MET A 88 2.71 -16.98 10.49
CA MET A 88 2.02 -17.79 9.50
C MET A 88 1.90 -19.23 9.97
N LYS A 89 0.68 -19.78 9.87
CA LYS A 89 0.38 -21.20 10.12
C LYS A 89 -0.24 -21.79 8.86
N GLU A 90 0.42 -22.77 8.30
CA GLU A 90 -0.07 -23.48 7.12
C GLU A 90 -0.55 -24.89 7.48
N THR A 91 -1.71 -25.25 6.95
CA THR A 91 -2.29 -26.58 7.01
C THR A 91 -2.55 -27.12 5.60
N LYS A 92 -3.04 -28.35 5.48
CA LYS A 92 -3.38 -28.94 4.17
C LYS A 92 -4.49 -28.18 3.45
N THR A 93 -5.40 -27.54 4.19
CA THR A 93 -6.63 -26.92 3.66
C THR A 93 -6.64 -25.40 3.74
N GLU A 94 -5.79 -24.81 4.56
CA GLU A 94 -5.80 -23.36 4.79
C GLU A 94 -4.42 -22.83 5.19
N VAL A 95 -4.21 -21.55 4.89
CA VAL A 95 -3.08 -20.75 5.38
C VAL A 95 -3.66 -19.62 6.24
N THR A 96 -3.28 -19.57 7.50
CA THR A 96 -3.64 -18.47 8.42
C THR A 96 -2.43 -17.57 8.64
N ILE A 97 -2.62 -16.29 8.42
CA ILE A 97 -1.62 -15.23 8.58
C ILE A 97 -2.11 -14.33 9.70
N GLU A 98 -1.32 -14.17 10.74
CA GLU A 98 -1.62 -13.28 11.86
C GLU A 98 -0.76 -12.01 11.74
N LEU A 99 -1.42 -10.86 11.80
CA LEU A 99 -0.81 -9.53 11.76
C LEU A 99 -1.11 -8.80 13.06
N SER A 100 -0.07 -8.25 13.70
CA SER A 100 -0.24 -7.41 14.88
C SER A 100 -1.06 -6.15 14.54
N GLY A 101 -2.06 -5.86 15.36
CA GLY A 101 -2.85 -4.64 15.22
C GLY A 101 -2.03 -3.36 15.40
N ASP A 102 -0.99 -3.41 16.22
CA ASP A 102 -0.11 -2.26 16.49
C ASP A 102 0.83 -1.95 15.32
N VAL A 103 1.12 -2.95 14.48
CA VAL A 103 1.83 -2.77 13.21
C VAL A 103 0.91 -2.17 12.15
N LEU A 104 -0.33 -2.68 12.07
CA LEU A 104 -1.29 -2.27 11.04
C LEU A 104 -1.90 -0.89 11.27
N PHE A 105 -2.16 -0.53 12.53
CA PHE A 105 -2.97 0.64 12.88
C PHE A 105 -2.32 1.46 13.98
N GLU A 106 -2.59 2.76 13.98
CA GLU A 106 -2.36 3.57 15.16
C GLU A 106 -3.35 3.23 16.28
N PHE A 107 -3.00 3.64 17.51
CA PHE A 107 -3.87 3.45 18.66
C PHE A 107 -5.27 4.02 18.39
N ASP A 108 -6.27 3.19 18.65
CA ASP A 108 -7.70 3.54 18.52
C ASP A 108 -8.15 3.89 17.08
N LYS A 109 -7.33 3.63 16.05
CA LYS A 109 -7.66 3.88 14.66
C LYS A 109 -7.84 2.58 13.87
N ALA A 110 -8.43 2.72 12.68
CA ALA A 110 -8.60 1.66 11.69
C ALA A 110 -7.96 2.00 10.33
N ASP A 111 -7.25 3.13 10.24
CA ASP A 111 -6.51 3.51 9.03
C ASP A 111 -5.20 2.74 8.98
N ILE A 112 -4.91 2.12 7.83
CA ILE A 112 -3.68 1.36 7.62
C ILE A 112 -2.49 2.34 7.64
N ARG A 113 -1.49 2.02 8.46
CA ARG A 113 -0.24 2.77 8.53
C ARG A 113 0.60 2.52 7.28
N PRO A 114 1.33 3.53 6.77
CA PRO A 114 2.24 3.34 5.64
C PRO A 114 3.28 2.25 5.90
N GLU A 115 3.78 2.14 7.15
CA GLU A 115 4.77 1.15 7.57
C GLU A 115 4.25 -0.29 7.52
N ALA A 116 2.93 -0.48 7.48
CA ALA A 116 2.30 -1.79 7.34
C ALA A 116 2.22 -2.28 5.89
N GLU A 117 2.41 -1.40 4.90
CA GLU A 117 2.28 -1.75 3.49
C GLU A 117 3.19 -2.92 3.06
N PRO A 118 4.48 -3.00 3.46
CA PRO A 118 5.32 -4.15 3.12
C PRO A 118 4.78 -5.49 3.65
N ALA A 119 4.24 -5.51 4.87
CA ALA A 119 3.63 -6.72 5.45
C ALA A 119 2.36 -7.13 4.70
N LEU A 120 1.52 -6.17 4.34
CA LEU A 120 0.31 -6.43 3.53
C LEU A 120 0.65 -6.87 2.10
N GLN A 121 1.75 -6.39 1.53
CA GLN A 121 2.23 -6.85 0.22
C GLN A 121 2.63 -8.33 0.25
N GLN A 122 3.29 -8.79 1.32
CA GLN A 122 3.59 -10.23 1.51
C GLN A 122 2.30 -11.07 1.61
N VAL A 123 1.28 -10.55 2.27
CA VAL A 123 -0.04 -11.20 2.31
C VAL A 123 -0.62 -11.34 0.90
N VAL A 124 -0.50 -10.30 0.05
CA VAL A 124 -0.93 -10.36 -1.35
C VAL A 124 -0.20 -11.45 -2.11
N GLU A 125 1.11 -11.58 -1.95
CA GLU A 125 1.93 -12.62 -2.60
C GLU A 125 1.47 -14.03 -2.19
N ILE A 126 1.14 -14.23 -0.93
CA ILE A 126 0.59 -15.51 -0.45
C ILE A 126 -0.79 -15.77 -1.07
N ILE A 127 -1.69 -14.78 -1.08
CA ILE A 127 -3.03 -14.92 -1.67
C ILE A 127 -2.95 -15.25 -3.17
N GLN A 128 -2.02 -14.66 -3.91
CA GLN A 128 -1.84 -14.89 -5.34
C GLN A 128 -1.44 -16.33 -5.67
N GLN A 129 -0.83 -17.07 -4.73
CA GLN A 129 -0.56 -18.50 -4.90
C GLN A 129 -1.84 -19.34 -4.93
N TYR A 130 -2.96 -18.79 -4.42
CA TYR A 130 -4.25 -19.46 -4.32
C TYR A 130 -5.38 -18.64 -4.96
N PRO A 131 -5.39 -18.46 -6.30
CA PRO A 131 -6.25 -17.48 -7.00
C PRO A 131 -7.75 -17.77 -6.90
N ARG A 132 -8.13 -18.98 -6.50
CA ARG A 132 -9.56 -19.39 -6.30
C ARG A 132 -9.96 -19.53 -4.84
N ALA A 133 -9.04 -19.27 -3.92
CA ALA A 133 -9.29 -19.44 -2.50
C ALA A 133 -10.34 -18.46 -1.97
N GLY A 134 -11.16 -18.90 -1.05
CA GLY A 134 -11.95 -18.04 -0.20
C GLY A 134 -11.07 -17.44 0.90
N ILE A 135 -11.23 -16.14 1.16
CA ILE A 135 -10.42 -15.42 2.14
C ILE A 135 -11.33 -14.92 3.25
N SER A 136 -10.98 -15.16 4.51
CA SER A 136 -11.60 -14.49 5.66
C SER A 136 -10.61 -13.59 6.35
N ILE A 137 -11.07 -12.41 6.76
CA ILE A 137 -10.30 -11.42 7.52
C ILE A 137 -11.05 -11.18 8.81
N ASP A 138 -10.45 -11.60 9.92
CA ASP A 138 -11.02 -11.57 11.24
C ASP A 138 -10.25 -10.57 12.13
N GLY A 139 -10.94 -9.52 12.61
CA GLY A 139 -10.35 -8.50 13.46
C GLY A 139 -10.61 -8.75 14.94
N TYR A 140 -9.60 -8.51 15.77
CA TYR A 140 -9.68 -8.69 17.22
C TYR A 140 -9.14 -7.47 17.96
N THR A 141 -9.61 -7.28 19.19
CA THR A 141 -9.11 -6.25 20.12
C THR A 141 -8.66 -6.91 21.43
N ASP A 142 -8.03 -6.13 22.27
CA ASP A 142 -7.85 -6.51 23.69
C ASP A 142 -9.15 -6.33 24.49
N ALA A 143 -9.08 -6.61 25.79
CA ALA A 143 -10.26 -6.54 26.69
C ALA A 143 -10.54 -5.12 27.21
N LYS A 144 -9.75 -4.09 26.88
CA LYS A 144 -10.00 -2.72 27.34
C LYS A 144 -11.15 -2.08 26.56
N GLY A 145 -12.00 -1.37 27.29
CA GLY A 145 -13.14 -0.66 26.72
C GLY A 145 -14.44 -1.48 26.65
N ALA A 146 -15.49 -0.84 26.15
CA ALA A 146 -16.82 -1.42 26.04
C ALA A 146 -16.89 -2.46 24.89
N ASP A 147 -17.64 -3.54 25.07
CA ASP A 147 -17.78 -4.63 24.09
C ASP A 147 -18.29 -4.15 22.74
N ALA A 148 -19.32 -3.32 22.74
CA ALA A 148 -19.91 -2.75 21.54
C ALA A 148 -18.93 -1.83 20.79
N TYR A 149 -18.04 -1.16 21.48
CA TYR A 149 -16.97 -0.35 20.90
C TYR A 149 -15.92 -1.24 20.24
N ASN A 150 -15.40 -2.23 20.97
CA ASN A 150 -14.41 -3.17 20.47
C ASN A 150 -14.89 -3.96 19.26
N LEU A 151 -16.17 -4.36 19.27
CA LEU A 151 -16.78 -5.02 18.11
C LEU A 151 -16.75 -4.12 16.87
N ARG A 152 -17.19 -2.87 17.00
CA ARG A 152 -17.17 -1.92 15.88
C ARG A 152 -15.75 -1.58 15.41
N LEU A 153 -14.79 -1.44 16.34
CA LEU A 153 -13.40 -1.15 15.99
C LEU A 153 -12.77 -2.32 15.20
N SER A 154 -12.99 -3.55 15.67
CA SER A 154 -12.48 -4.75 15.00
C SER A 154 -13.11 -4.95 13.62
N ASP A 155 -14.41 -4.68 13.43
CA ASP A 155 -15.07 -4.69 12.13
C ASP A 155 -14.45 -3.66 11.16
N LYS A 156 -14.24 -2.42 11.63
CA LYS A 156 -13.61 -1.37 10.83
C LYS A 156 -12.20 -1.75 10.40
N ARG A 157 -11.41 -2.36 11.31
CA ARG A 157 -10.05 -2.81 11.02
C ARG A 157 -10.02 -3.93 9.98
N ALA A 158 -10.88 -4.93 10.12
CA ALA A 158 -11.01 -6.00 9.12
C ALA A 158 -11.44 -5.44 7.74
N ALA A 159 -12.37 -4.48 7.72
CA ALA A 159 -12.80 -3.82 6.50
C ALA A 159 -11.69 -2.95 5.86
N ALA A 160 -10.86 -2.28 6.66
CA ALA A 160 -9.73 -1.49 6.16
C ALA A 160 -8.67 -2.38 5.48
N VAL A 161 -8.33 -3.53 6.09
CA VAL A 161 -7.43 -4.51 5.47
C VAL A 161 -8.02 -5.03 4.14
N LYS A 162 -9.31 -5.39 4.10
CA LYS A 162 -9.97 -5.78 2.85
C LYS A 162 -9.86 -4.68 1.79
N SER A 163 -10.15 -3.44 2.16
CA SER A 163 -10.11 -2.30 1.23
C SER A 163 -8.70 -2.13 0.65
N TRP A 164 -7.67 -2.26 1.47
CA TRP A 164 -6.29 -2.17 1.04
C TRP A 164 -5.93 -3.31 0.08
N LEU A 165 -6.27 -4.57 0.41
CA LEU A 165 -6.00 -5.74 -0.44
C LEU A 165 -6.68 -5.63 -1.81
N VAL A 166 -7.89 -5.06 -1.87
CA VAL A 166 -8.62 -4.85 -3.13
C VAL A 166 -8.01 -3.71 -3.93
N GLN A 167 -7.72 -2.57 -3.30
CA GLN A 167 -7.31 -1.35 -4.01
C GLN A 167 -5.83 -1.37 -4.40
N LYS A 168 -4.95 -1.81 -3.51
CA LYS A 168 -3.50 -1.85 -3.73
C LYS A 168 -2.99 -3.24 -4.09
N GLY A 169 -3.56 -4.29 -3.51
CA GLY A 169 -3.16 -5.68 -3.77
C GLY A 169 -3.83 -6.33 -4.98
N SER A 170 -4.80 -5.67 -5.63
CA SER A 170 -5.57 -6.21 -6.76
C SER A 170 -6.27 -7.56 -6.46
N VAL A 171 -6.56 -7.84 -5.19
CA VAL A 171 -7.25 -9.06 -4.78
C VAL A 171 -8.74 -8.94 -5.07
N ASN A 172 -9.36 -10.02 -5.55
CA ASN A 172 -10.80 -10.00 -5.86
C ASN A 172 -11.65 -9.88 -4.57
N GLY A 173 -12.28 -8.74 -4.36
CA GLY A 173 -13.08 -8.43 -3.18
C GLY A 173 -14.27 -9.36 -2.95
N LYS A 174 -14.75 -10.09 -3.99
CA LYS A 174 -15.83 -11.08 -3.85
C LYS A 174 -15.39 -12.34 -3.10
N GLN A 175 -14.10 -12.65 -3.09
CA GLN A 175 -13.53 -13.77 -2.36
C GLN A 175 -13.28 -13.45 -0.88
N ILE A 176 -13.32 -12.17 -0.49
CA ILE A 176 -12.95 -11.69 0.84
C ILE A 176 -14.18 -11.45 1.70
N LYS A 177 -14.30 -12.20 2.79
CA LYS A 177 -15.25 -11.97 3.88
C LYS A 177 -14.53 -11.31 5.05
N THR A 178 -15.19 -10.37 5.73
CA THR A 178 -14.64 -9.69 6.90
C THR A 178 -15.54 -9.89 8.11
N LYS A 179 -14.96 -9.99 9.30
CA LYS A 179 -15.68 -10.02 10.56
C LYS A 179 -14.87 -9.42 11.70
N GLY A 180 -15.51 -8.59 12.51
CA GLY A 180 -14.96 -8.17 13.80
C GLY A 180 -15.46 -9.09 14.90
N TRP A 181 -14.56 -9.45 15.80
CA TRP A 181 -14.85 -10.27 16.97
C TRP A 181 -14.73 -9.50 18.28
N GLY A 182 -14.27 -8.23 18.21
CA GLY A 182 -13.98 -7.46 19.42
C GLY A 182 -12.97 -8.16 20.30
N LYS A 183 -13.24 -8.23 21.59
CA LYS A 183 -12.41 -8.91 22.61
C LYS A 183 -12.59 -10.42 22.70
N ALA A 184 -13.40 -11.02 21.82
CA ALA A 184 -13.61 -12.46 21.82
C ALA A 184 -12.36 -13.23 21.36
N ASN A 185 -12.25 -14.50 21.78
CA ASN A 185 -11.16 -15.41 21.41
C ASN A 185 -9.76 -14.83 21.67
N PRO A 186 -9.43 -14.44 22.91
CA PRO A 186 -8.11 -13.98 23.25
C PRO A 186 -7.07 -15.09 23.06
N VAL A 187 -5.92 -14.79 22.46
CA VAL A 187 -4.78 -15.73 22.30
C VAL A 187 -3.81 -15.67 23.48
N ALA A 188 -3.94 -14.63 24.31
CA ALA A 188 -3.16 -14.47 25.53
C ALA A 188 -4.03 -13.85 26.66
N PRO A 189 -3.69 -14.10 27.94
CA PRO A 189 -4.39 -13.47 29.06
C PRO A 189 -4.30 -11.94 28.99
N ASN A 190 -5.43 -11.23 29.19
CA ASN A 190 -5.45 -9.76 29.28
C ASN A 190 -5.00 -9.25 30.65
N THR A 191 -4.99 -10.12 31.67
CA THR A 191 -4.55 -9.86 33.05
C THR A 191 -3.60 -10.94 33.51
N ASN A 192 -2.69 -10.60 34.41
CA ASN A 192 -1.82 -11.54 35.07
C ASN A 192 -2.58 -12.40 36.10
N PRO A 193 -2.00 -13.51 36.59
CA PRO A 193 -2.65 -14.38 37.60
C PRO A 193 -2.99 -13.65 38.90
N ASP A 194 -2.30 -12.56 39.24
CA ASP A 194 -2.57 -11.71 40.41
C ASP A 194 -3.65 -10.66 40.17
N GLY A 195 -4.28 -10.65 38.97
CA GLY A 195 -5.32 -9.69 38.58
C GLY A 195 -4.79 -8.38 38.03
N SER A 196 -3.48 -8.15 38.03
CA SER A 196 -2.89 -6.93 37.44
C SER A 196 -2.98 -6.93 35.91
N ASP A 197 -2.84 -5.74 35.30
CA ASP A 197 -2.86 -5.57 33.86
C ASP A 197 -1.72 -6.36 33.18
N ASN A 198 -2.01 -7.02 32.06
CA ASN A 198 -1.02 -7.72 31.23
C ASN A 198 -0.89 -7.04 29.85
N PRO A 199 -0.03 -6.02 29.69
CA PRO A 199 0.14 -5.30 28.44
C PRO A 199 0.58 -6.19 27.28
N ASP A 200 1.47 -7.15 27.51
CA ASP A 200 2.01 -8.07 26.50
C ASP A 200 0.93 -9.02 25.99
N GLY A 201 0.09 -9.53 26.91
CA GLY A 201 -1.05 -10.37 26.54
C GLY A 201 -2.07 -9.57 25.71
N ARG A 202 -2.35 -8.33 26.10
CA ARG A 202 -3.25 -7.45 25.35
C ARG A 202 -2.69 -7.11 23.96
N GLN A 203 -1.38 -6.90 23.85
CA GLN A 203 -0.74 -6.65 22.55
C GLN A 203 -0.95 -7.82 21.59
N LYS A 204 -0.80 -9.06 22.05
CA LYS A 204 -1.07 -10.25 21.24
C LYS A 204 -2.54 -10.37 20.85
N ASN A 205 -3.45 -9.92 21.70
CA ASN A 205 -4.89 -9.97 21.41
C ASN A 205 -5.31 -8.92 20.36
N ARG A 206 -4.61 -7.78 20.26
CA ARG A 206 -4.82 -6.79 19.19
C ARG A 206 -4.20 -7.28 17.89
N ARG A 207 -4.97 -8.02 17.10
CA ARG A 207 -4.50 -8.66 15.87
C ARG A 207 -5.56 -8.68 14.77
N VAL A 208 -5.11 -8.95 13.56
CA VAL A 208 -5.96 -9.33 12.44
C VAL A 208 -5.49 -10.69 11.92
N GLU A 209 -6.40 -11.63 11.79
CA GLU A 209 -6.15 -12.93 11.19
C GLU A 209 -6.70 -12.97 9.77
N ILE A 210 -5.86 -13.40 8.82
CA ILE A 210 -6.25 -13.58 7.42
C ILE A 210 -6.13 -15.06 7.11
N THR A 211 -7.25 -15.72 6.84
CA THR A 211 -7.30 -17.14 6.49
C THR A 211 -7.61 -17.32 5.02
N VAL A 212 -6.71 -17.98 4.30
CA VAL A 212 -6.83 -18.35 2.89
C VAL A 212 -7.20 -19.83 2.81
N LYS A 213 -8.42 -20.15 2.35
CA LYS A 213 -8.91 -21.52 2.20
C LYS A 213 -8.54 -22.05 0.81
N LYS A 214 -7.65 -23.04 0.79
CA LYS A 214 -7.11 -23.67 -0.43
C LYS A 214 -8.17 -24.42 -1.23
#